data_8ce7771a4d2f698e541b6205c09b6a00
#
_entry.id   8ce7771a4d2f698e541b6205c09b6a00
#
_cell.length_a   1.000
_cell.length_b   1.000
_cell.length_c   1.000
_cell.angle_alpha   90.00
_cell.angle_beta   90.00
_cell.angle_gamma   90.00
#
_symmetry.space_group_name_H-M   'P 1'
#
loop_
_entity.id
_entity.type
_entity.pdbx_description
1 polymer ?
#
loop_
_entity_poly.entity_id
_entity_poly.type
_entity_poly.pdbx_seq_one_letter_code
_entity_poly.pdbx_strand_id
1 'polypeptide(L)'
;GKGTNYVKSSGNSFISSIAQTCPFLSTDPTYFYAGNSNLANDMAYPWELIVGALNAKGQRSSYSSPGANIWISAMGGEFGQNDPAIMTTDLSTCAVGMSADQGPTAVNGFEKGTNLLNPTCKYTSIMNGTSSAAPVTSGVIALMLEANPNLGYRDVRKILADTARYIDTTAINLSNPLGIAVPIGHTYEPGWVMNAAGYRFHNWYGFGGINAKDAVIA
;
A
#
# COMPACT_ATOMS: atom_id res chain seq x y z
N GLY A 1 -18.54 -16.69 -17.27
CA GLY A 1 -18.81 -15.93 -16.03
C GLY A 1 -18.06 -14.59 -16.06
N LYS A 2 -18.51 -13.65 -15.23
CA LYS A 2 -17.93 -12.30 -15.14
C LYS A 2 -16.54 -12.30 -14.45
N GLY A 3 -16.15 -13.41 -13.87
CA GLY A 3 -14.92 -13.61 -13.12
C GLY A 3 -15.01 -13.10 -11.68
N THR A 4 -13.98 -13.42 -10.90
CA THR A 4 -13.79 -12.94 -9.53
C THR A 4 -12.66 -11.91 -9.53
N ASN A 5 -12.83 -10.82 -8.79
CA ASN A 5 -11.77 -9.85 -8.56
C ASN A 5 -10.89 -10.32 -7.38
N TYR A 6 -9.66 -10.67 -7.67
CA TYR A 6 -8.66 -11.04 -6.66
C TYR A 6 -7.82 -9.81 -6.36
N VAL A 7 -7.94 -9.29 -5.15
CA VAL A 7 -7.21 -8.10 -4.69
C VAL A 7 -6.17 -8.54 -3.68
N LYS A 8 -4.92 -8.12 -3.88
CA LYS A 8 -3.80 -8.51 -3.03
C LYS A 8 -2.88 -7.35 -2.72
N SER A 9 -2.36 -7.33 -1.51
CA SER A 9 -1.38 -6.35 -1.05
C SER A 9 -0.01 -6.56 -1.71
N SER A 10 0.71 -5.46 -2.02
CA SER A 10 2.04 -5.52 -2.66
C SER A 10 3.18 -5.93 -1.72
N GLY A 11 2.93 -5.98 -0.41
CA GLY A 11 3.94 -6.25 0.62
C GLY A 11 4.47 -5.01 1.31
N ASN A 12 5.15 -5.22 2.46
CA ASN A 12 5.59 -4.16 3.37
C ASN A 12 7.12 -4.16 3.56
N SER A 13 7.88 -4.50 2.52
CA SER A 13 9.33 -4.69 2.58
C SER A 13 10.07 -3.75 1.63
N PHE A 14 9.69 -2.45 1.59
CA PHE A 14 10.35 -1.49 0.69
C PHE A 14 11.85 -1.40 0.96
N ILE A 15 12.23 -1.35 2.23
CA ILE A 15 13.62 -1.42 2.67
C ILE A 15 13.71 -2.44 3.80
N SER A 16 14.57 -3.41 3.64
CA SER A 16 14.95 -4.34 4.70
C SER A 16 16.47 -4.46 4.70
N SER A 17 17.11 -4.44 5.85
CA SER A 17 18.54 -4.74 5.92
C SER A 17 18.73 -6.24 5.66
N ILE A 18 19.71 -6.60 4.84
CA ILE A 18 20.06 -8.01 4.58
C ILE A 18 20.43 -8.74 5.87
N ALA A 19 20.99 -8.02 6.86
CA ALA A 19 21.26 -8.57 8.18
C ALA A 19 20.03 -9.09 8.92
N GLN A 20 18.82 -8.55 8.65
CA GLN A 20 17.57 -9.03 9.24
C GLN A 20 16.98 -10.24 8.50
N THR A 21 17.19 -10.33 7.19
CA THR A 21 16.58 -11.38 6.34
C THR A 21 17.53 -12.54 6.04
N CYS A 22 18.84 -12.30 6.00
CA CYS A 22 19.86 -13.30 5.69
C CYS A 22 21.11 -13.08 6.52
N PRO A 23 21.11 -13.42 7.82
CA PRO A 23 22.24 -13.17 8.72
C PRO A 23 23.55 -13.87 8.30
N PHE A 24 23.48 -14.82 7.37
CA PHE A 24 24.65 -15.54 6.85
C PHE A 24 25.31 -14.89 5.63
N LEU A 25 24.68 -13.86 5.01
CA LEU A 25 25.18 -13.30 3.75
C LEU A 25 25.93 -11.99 3.89
N SER A 26 25.82 -11.26 5.00
CA SER A 26 26.56 -10.04 5.17
C SER A 26 26.66 -9.58 6.62
N THR A 27 27.85 -9.31 7.08
CA THR A 27 28.16 -8.46 8.24
C THR A 27 28.28 -6.98 7.84
N ASP A 28 28.08 -6.65 6.56
CA ASP A 28 28.18 -5.31 6.04
C ASP A 28 26.81 -4.61 6.11
N PRO A 29 26.67 -3.55 6.92
CA PRO A 29 25.43 -2.81 7.08
C PRO A 29 25.01 -2.02 5.84
N THR A 30 25.82 -2.00 4.77
CA THR A 30 25.56 -1.23 3.55
C THR A 30 24.69 -1.97 2.52
N TYR A 31 24.42 -3.26 2.71
CA TYR A 31 23.54 -4.02 1.83
C TYR A 31 22.09 -3.92 2.28
N PHE A 32 21.28 -3.19 1.53
CA PHE A 32 19.85 -3.11 1.71
C PHE A 32 19.13 -3.92 0.63
N TYR A 33 18.09 -4.61 1.05
CA TYR A 33 17.17 -5.30 0.17
C TYR A 33 15.89 -4.47 0.03
N ALA A 34 15.56 -4.08 -1.18
CA ALA A 34 14.25 -3.51 -1.49
C ALA A 34 13.33 -4.65 -1.93
N GLY A 35 12.30 -4.95 -1.14
CA GLY A 35 11.30 -5.93 -1.51
C GLY A 35 10.56 -5.48 -2.77
N ASN A 36 10.61 -6.31 -3.81
CA ASN A 36 9.90 -6.07 -5.06
C ASN A 36 8.74 -7.07 -5.17
N SER A 37 7.52 -6.58 -5.31
CA SER A 37 6.31 -7.41 -5.38
C SER A 37 6.30 -8.36 -6.59
N ASN A 38 7.03 -8.05 -7.68
CA ASN A 38 7.16 -8.96 -8.82
C ASN A 38 7.91 -10.26 -8.50
N LEU A 39 8.72 -10.27 -7.44
CA LEU A 39 9.51 -11.43 -7.05
C LEU A 39 8.75 -12.42 -6.16
N ALA A 40 7.57 -12.04 -5.70
CA ALA A 40 6.71 -12.93 -4.93
C ALA A 40 5.88 -13.79 -5.89
N ASN A 41 6.06 -15.12 -5.83
CA ASN A 41 5.39 -16.07 -6.72
C ASN A 41 3.86 -15.94 -6.69
N ASP A 42 3.30 -15.58 -5.55
CA ASP A 42 1.88 -15.41 -5.29
C ASP A 42 1.34 -14.03 -5.66
N MET A 43 2.15 -13.17 -6.30
CA MET A 43 1.78 -11.84 -6.80
C MET A 43 2.06 -11.69 -8.31
N ALA A 44 2.47 -12.77 -8.97
CA ALA A 44 2.87 -12.75 -10.37
C ALA A 44 1.73 -13.11 -11.35
N TYR A 45 0.52 -13.33 -10.85
CA TYR A 45 -0.60 -13.74 -11.69
C TYR A 45 -1.32 -12.55 -12.34
N PRO A 46 -1.59 -12.62 -13.65
CA PRO A 46 -2.19 -11.50 -14.39
C PRO A 46 -3.65 -11.19 -14.00
N TRP A 47 -4.32 -12.10 -13.30
CA TRP A 47 -5.68 -11.91 -12.79
C TRP A 47 -5.73 -11.27 -11.39
N GLU A 48 -4.60 -11.20 -10.68
CA GLU A 48 -4.53 -10.51 -9.39
C GLU A 48 -4.37 -9.00 -9.59
N LEU A 49 -5.07 -8.26 -8.75
CA LEU A 49 -4.99 -6.81 -8.67
C LEU A 49 -4.11 -6.47 -7.46
N ILE A 50 -2.85 -6.16 -7.73
CA ILE A 50 -1.87 -5.85 -6.69
C ILE A 50 -1.99 -4.39 -6.29
N VAL A 51 -2.05 -4.14 -4.97
CA VAL A 51 -2.34 -2.82 -4.39
C VAL A 51 -1.18 -2.33 -3.54
N GLY A 52 -0.67 -1.13 -3.88
CA GLY A 52 0.29 -0.39 -3.08
C GLY A 52 -0.36 0.45 -1.99
N ALA A 53 0.42 0.88 -0.99
CA ALA A 53 -0.08 1.68 0.13
C ALA A 53 0.31 3.16 0.02
N LEU A 54 -0.66 4.03 0.30
CA LEU A 54 -0.51 5.48 0.44
C LEU A 54 -0.66 5.91 1.89
N ASN A 55 0.14 6.91 2.28
CA ASN A 55 0.01 7.61 3.55
C ASN A 55 -1.01 8.77 3.45
N ALA A 56 -1.23 9.47 4.56
CA ALA A 56 -2.19 10.57 4.64
C ALA A 56 -1.82 11.79 3.78
N LYS A 57 -0.57 11.87 3.28
CA LYS A 57 -0.11 12.94 2.37
C LYS A 57 -0.34 12.58 0.90
N GLY A 58 -0.89 11.41 0.60
CA GLY A 58 -1.06 10.91 -0.76
C GLY A 58 0.24 10.43 -1.41
N GLN A 59 1.26 10.19 -0.61
CA GLN A 59 2.54 9.64 -1.02
C GLN A 59 2.62 8.15 -0.66
N ARG A 60 3.58 7.45 -1.24
CA ARG A 60 3.83 6.05 -0.88
C ARG A 60 4.10 5.92 0.63
N SER A 61 3.40 4.99 1.27
CA SER A 61 3.74 4.62 2.65
C SER A 61 5.17 4.07 2.70
N SER A 62 5.91 4.41 3.74
CA SER A 62 7.37 4.15 3.85
C SER A 62 7.74 2.70 3.60
N TYR A 63 6.89 1.77 4.01
CA TYR A 63 7.08 0.32 3.91
C TYR A 63 6.57 -0.31 2.61
N SER A 64 5.73 0.38 1.81
CA SER A 64 5.04 -0.22 0.66
C SER A 64 6.02 -0.75 -0.39
N SER A 65 6.01 -2.06 -0.64
CA SER A 65 6.87 -2.69 -1.65
C SER A 65 6.53 -2.21 -3.05
N PRO A 66 7.53 -1.84 -3.87
CA PRO A 66 7.34 -1.44 -5.26
C PRO A 66 7.19 -2.66 -6.17
N GLY A 67 6.74 -2.43 -7.39
CA GLY A 67 6.76 -3.45 -8.43
C GLY A 67 5.99 -3.04 -9.68
N ALA A 68 6.40 -3.53 -10.84
CA ALA A 68 5.71 -3.28 -12.11
C ALA A 68 4.35 -4.01 -12.20
N ASN A 69 4.03 -4.90 -11.25
CA ASN A 69 2.75 -5.59 -11.11
C ASN A 69 1.72 -4.81 -10.28
N ILE A 70 2.12 -3.71 -9.61
CA ILE A 70 1.17 -2.86 -8.88
C ILE A 70 0.19 -2.26 -9.88
N TRP A 71 -1.12 -2.42 -9.60
CA TRP A 71 -2.18 -1.89 -10.46
C TRP A 71 -2.65 -0.52 -10.00
N ILE A 72 -2.89 -0.40 -8.71
CA ILE A 72 -3.43 0.82 -8.09
C ILE A 72 -2.84 0.96 -6.69
N SER A 73 -2.88 2.16 -6.12
CA SER A 73 -2.53 2.38 -4.72
C SER A 73 -3.72 2.96 -3.94
N ALA A 74 -3.87 2.54 -2.69
CA ALA A 74 -4.94 2.97 -1.80
C ALA A 74 -4.39 3.31 -0.41
N MET A 75 -5.23 3.89 0.45
CA MET A 75 -4.82 4.30 1.79
C MET A 75 -4.39 3.10 2.62
N GLY A 76 -3.14 3.11 3.07
CA GLY A 76 -2.53 2.10 3.94
C GLY A 76 -1.94 2.69 5.23
N GLY A 77 -1.81 4.04 5.28
CA GLY A 77 -1.29 4.76 6.44
C GLY A 77 0.21 4.59 6.67
N GLU A 78 0.67 5.15 7.78
CA GLU A 78 2.01 4.95 8.36
C GLU A 78 1.88 4.26 9.72
N PHE A 79 2.80 4.46 10.65
CA PHE A 79 2.85 3.72 11.91
C PHE A 79 2.05 4.36 13.07
N GLY A 80 1.40 5.50 12.84
CA GLY A 80 0.58 6.16 13.86
C GLY A 80 1.37 6.92 14.93
N GLN A 81 2.69 7.04 14.79
CA GLN A 81 3.54 7.79 15.72
C GLN A 81 3.75 9.24 15.25
N ASN A 82 4.47 9.42 14.16
CA ASN A 82 4.77 10.73 13.56
C ASN A 82 3.81 11.08 12.43
N ASP A 83 3.37 10.07 11.68
CA ASP A 83 2.42 10.18 10.58
C ASP A 83 1.23 9.25 10.81
N PRO A 84 0.00 9.65 10.39
CA PRO A 84 -1.22 8.91 10.65
C PRO A 84 -1.21 7.48 10.08
N ALA A 85 -1.72 6.55 10.87
CA ALA A 85 -2.10 5.21 10.45
C ALA A 85 -3.58 5.16 10.05
N ILE A 86 -4.14 3.99 9.87
CA ILE A 86 -5.55 3.76 9.58
C ILE A 86 -6.30 3.49 10.87
N MET A 87 -7.44 4.15 11.04
CA MET A 87 -8.39 3.82 12.10
C MET A 87 -9.30 2.69 11.65
N THR A 88 -9.42 1.66 12.48
CA THR A 88 -10.31 0.52 12.23
C THR A 88 -10.88 -0.04 13.53
N THR A 89 -11.77 -1.01 13.44
CA THR A 89 -12.31 -1.73 14.60
C THR A 89 -11.24 -2.60 15.23
N ASP A 90 -11.33 -2.74 16.56
CA ASP A 90 -10.50 -3.64 17.34
C ASP A 90 -11.37 -4.52 18.25
N LEU A 91 -10.77 -5.49 18.92
CA LEU A 91 -11.45 -6.31 19.91
C LEU A 91 -11.89 -5.45 21.10
N SER A 92 -13.08 -5.72 21.64
CA SER A 92 -13.61 -4.96 22.77
C SER A 92 -12.79 -5.23 24.03
N THR A 93 -12.45 -4.21 24.73
CA THR A 93 -11.62 -4.08 25.93
C THR A 93 -10.15 -3.78 25.63
N CYS A 94 -9.56 -2.88 26.41
CA CYS A 94 -8.16 -2.49 26.24
C CYS A 94 -7.15 -3.59 26.66
N ALA A 95 -7.65 -4.76 27.06
CA ALA A 95 -6.82 -5.90 27.47
C ALA A 95 -6.58 -6.93 26.36
N VAL A 96 -7.15 -6.70 25.16
CA VAL A 96 -7.03 -7.61 24.00
C VAL A 96 -6.89 -6.79 22.71
N GLY A 97 -6.55 -7.45 21.62
CA GLY A 97 -6.41 -6.83 20.29
C GLY A 97 -5.17 -5.95 20.14
N MET A 98 -5.20 -5.06 19.17
CA MET A 98 -4.10 -4.14 18.84
C MET A 98 -3.76 -3.19 20.00
N SER A 99 -4.79 -2.75 20.74
CA SER A 99 -4.60 -1.88 21.91
C SER A 99 -3.81 -2.56 23.02
N ALA A 100 -4.06 -3.85 23.28
CA ALA A 100 -3.33 -4.63 24.29
C ALA A 100 -1.88 -4.89 23.87
N ASP A 101 -1.64 -5.14 22.57
CA ASP A 101 -0.31 -5.43 22.03
C ASP A 101 0.65 -4.26 22.17
N GLN A 102 0.14 -3.03 22.33
CA GLN A 102 0.97 -1.86 22.59
C GLN A 102 1.48 -1.79 24.04
N GLY A 103 0.85 -2.50 24.97
CA GLY A 103 1.23 -2.55 26.38
C GLY A 103 1.37 -1.16 27.02
N PRO A 104 2.25 -1.01 28.03
CA PRO A 104 2.48 0.27 28.71
C PRO A 104 3.11 1.33 27.79
N THR A 105 3.63 0.94 26.65
CA THR A 105 4.23 1.82 25.62
C THR A 105 3.23 2.29 24.57
N ALA A 106 1.92 2.02 24.76
CA ALA A 106 0.88 2.48 23.86
C ALA A 106 1.08 3.94 23.45
N VAL A 107 1.01 4.19 22.15
CA VAL A 107 1.46 5.44 21.50
C VAL A 107 0.64 6.65 21.96
N ASN A 108 -0.65 6.45 22.27
CA ASN A 108 -1.55 7.54 22.60
C ASN A 108 -2.70 7.09 23.51
N GLY A 109 -3.45 8.07 24.03
CA GLY A 109 -4.60 7.81 24.91
C GLY A 109 -5.77 7.09 24.24
N PHE A 110 -5.85 7.10 22.91
CA PHE A 110 -6.87 6.37 22.17
C PHE A 110 -6.68 4.85 22.34
N GLU A 111 -5.44 4.36 22.20
CA GLU A 111 -5.10 2.95 22.40
C GLU A 111 -5.16 2.52 23.87
N LYS A 112 -5.02 3.48 24.81
CA LYS A 112 -5.07 3.21 26.27
C LYS A 112 -6.48 3.23 26.84
N GLY A 113 -7.52 3.58 26.06
CA GLY A 113 -8.86 3.77 26.58
C GLY A 113 -9.04 5.01 27.47
N THR A 114 -8.06 5.92 27.48
CA THR A 114 -8.16 7.20 28.20
C THR A 114 -8.79 8.31 27.37
N ASN A 115 -9.01 8.06 26.08
CA ASN A 115 -9.71 8.97 25.19
C ASN A 115 -11.22 8.73 25.26
N LEU A 116 -12.00 9.81 25.39
CA LEU A 116 -13.48 9.74 25.49
C LEU A 116 -14.14 9.14 24.24
N LEU A 117 -13.51 9.17 23.09
CA LEU A 117 -14.01 8.59 21.86
C LEU A 117 -13.79 7.07 21.78
N ASN A 118 -12.89 6.52 22.60
CA ASN A 118 -12.56 5.09 22.59
C ASN A 118 -12.28 4.53 24.02
N PRO A 119 -13.19 4.72 24.98
CA PRO A 119 -12.93 4.37 26.38
C PRO A 119 -12.84 2.87 26.62
N THR A 120 -13.28 2.06 25.69
CA THR A 120 -13.28 0.59 25.76
C THR A 120 -12.40 -0.04 24.66
N CYS A 121 -11.56 0.73 24.00
CA CYS A 121 -10.62 0.29 22.95
C CYS A 121 -11.28 -0.59 21.87
N LYS A 122 -12.49 -0.23 21.43
CA LYS A 122 -13.18 -0.92 20.33
C LYS A 122 -12.64 -0.59 18.96
N TYR A 123 -11.79 0.41 18.90
CA TYR A 123 -11.12 0.89 17.70
C TYR A 123 -9.63 1.01 17.95
N THR A 124 -8.84 0.86 16.90
CA THR A 124 -7.41 1.17 16.90
C THR A 124 -7.08 2.23 15.86
N SER A 125 -6.12 3.09 16.15
CA SER A 125 -5.63 4.14 15.27
C SER A 125 -4.20 3.89 14.74
N ILE A 126 -3.72 2.66 14.89
CA ILE A 126 -2.35 2.28 14.54
C ILE A 126 -2.27 1.16 13.49
N MET A 127 -3.42 0.78 12.89
CA MET A 127 -3.43 -0.18 11.80
C MET A 127 -2.72 0.40 10.57
N ASN A 128 -1.85 -0.37 9.94
CA ASN A 128 -1.15 0.04 8.73
C ASN A 128 -0.88 -1.16 7.81
N GLY A 129 -0.21 -0.87 6.71
CA GLY A 129 0.24 -1.88 5.77
C GLY A 129 -0.47 -1.82 4.42
N THR A 130 0.13 -2.41 3.41
CA THR A 130 -0.55 -2.73 2.16
C THR A 130 -1.75 -3.66 2.39
N SER A 131 -1.75 -4.35 3.55
CA SER A 131 -2.90 -5.13 4.05
C SER A 131 -4.12 -4.28 4.41
N SER A 132 -3.95 -2.97 4.67
CA SER A 132 -5.06 -2.01 4.82
C SER A 132 -5.50 -1.45 3.46
N ALA A 133 -4.57 -1.25 2.53
CA ALA A 133 -4.86 -0.71 1.20
C ALA A 133 -5.68 -1.68 0.33
N ALA A 134 -5.43 -2.98 0.44
CA ALA A 134 -6.14 -4.00 -0.32
C ALA A 134 -7.66 -4.04 0.00
N PRO A 135 -8.13 -4.07 1.26
CA PRO A 135 -9.55 -4.03 1.58
C PRO A 135 -10.22 -2.69 1.22
N VAL A 136 -9.52 -1.56 1.28
CA VAL A 136 -10.02 -0.28 0.76
C VAL A 136 -10.34 -0.39 -0.72
N THR A 137 -9.42 -0.98 -1.49
CA THR A 137 -9.64 -1.23 -2.92
C THR A 137 -10.80 -2.20 -3.16
N SER A 138 -10.91 -3.27 -2.37
CA SER A 138 -12.03 -4.21 -2.43
C SER A 138 -13.37 -3.53 -2.16
N GLY A 139 -13.41 -2.59 -1.20
CA GLY A 139 -14.59 -1.78 -0.92
C GLY A 139 -15.01 -0.91 -2.11
N VAL A 140 -14.06 -0.28 -2.79
CA VAL A 140 -14.35 0.50 -4.01
C VAL A 140 -14.88 -0.40 -5.12
N ILE A 141 -14.30 -1.58 -5.32
CA ILE A 141 -14.79 -2.57 -6.30
C ILE A 141 -16.21 -3.02 -5.96
N ALA A 142 -16.53 -3.22 -4.68
CA ALA A 142 -17.89 -3.57 -4.27
C ALA A 142 -18.89 -2.47 -4.65
N LEU A 143 -18.54 -1.19 -4.44
CA LEU A 143 -19.38 -0.06 -4.87
C LEU A 143 -19.54 0.02 -6.39
N MET A 144 -18.47 -0.27 -7.16
CA MET A 144 -18.56 -0.35 -8.63
C MET A 144 -19.52 -1.46 -9.09
N LEU A 145 -19.45 -2.63 -8.46
CA LEU A 145 -20.31 -3.78 -8.79
C LEU A 145 -21.75 -3.59 -8.32
N GLU A 146 -21.98 -2.79 -7.26
CA GLU A 146 -23.31 -2.36 -6.86
C GLU A 146 -23.92 -1.41 -7.90
N ALA A 147 -23.14 -0.45 -8.38
CA ALA A 147 -23.57 0.50 -9.42
C ALA A 147 -23.83 -0.19 -10.77
N ASN A 148 -22.97 -1.14 -11.13
CA ASN A 148 -23.12 -1.93 -12.37
C ASN A 148 -22.73 -3.41 -12.14
N PRO A 149 -23.70 -4.28 -11.82
CA PRO A 149 -23.44 -5.70 -11.58
C PRO A 149 -23.03 -6.48 -12.85
N ASN A 150 -22.97 -5.83 -14.00
CA ASN A 150 -22.54 -6.45 -15.27
C ASN A 150 -21.04 -6.35 -15.53
N LEU A 151 -20.28 -5.59 -14.73
CA LEU A 151 -18.85 -5.49 -14.87
C LEU A 151 -18.16 -6.84 -14.67
N GLY A 152 -17.27 -7.19 -15.60
CA GLY A 152 -16.33 -8.28 -15.45
C GLY A 152 -15.05 -7.81 -14.74
N TYR A 153 -14.18 -8.74 -14.35
CA TYR A 153 -12.93 -8.39 -13.67
C TYR A 153 -12.00 -7.51 -14.54
N ARG A 154 -12.08 -7.62 -15.87
CA ARG A 154 -11.30 -6.80 -16.81
C ARG A 154 -11.82 -5.38 -16.87
N ASP A 155 -13.15 -5.21 -16.83
CA ASP A 155 -13.79 -3.89 -16.82
C ASP A 155 -13.43 -3.15 -15.54
N VAL A 156 -13.52 -3.81 -14.39
CA VAL A 156 -13.10 -3.26 -13.10
C VAL A 156 -11.65 -2.78 -13.14
N ARG A 157 -10.72 -3.61 -13.64
CA ARG A 157 -9.31 -3.23 -13.76
C ARG A 157 -9.11 -2.03 -14.67
N LYS A 158 -9.80 -2.02 -15.81
CA LYS A 158 -9.71 -0.91 -16.78
C LYS A 158 -10.22 0.39 -16.16
N ILE A 159 -11.39 0.37 -15.56
CA ILE A 159 -11.99 1.54 -14.92
C ILE A 159 -11.07 2.09 -13.81
N LEU A 160 -10.52 1.21 -12.97
CA LEU A 160 -9.57 1.63 -11.94
C LEU A 160 -8.32 2.30 -12.51
N ALA A 161 -7.81 1.83 -13.65
CA ALA A 161 -6.67 2.46 -14.31
C ALA A 161 -7.04 3.79 -14.98
N ASP A 162 -8.22 3.88 -15.62
CA ASP A 162 -8.70 5.07 -16.33
C ASP A 162 -9.02 6.22 -15.35
N THR A 163 -9.49 5.89 -14.14
CA THR A 163 -9.93 6.86 -13.14
C THR A 163 -8.90 7.11 -12.03
N ALA A 164 -7.74 6.47 -12.12
CA ALA A 164 -6.67 6.63 -11.14
C ALA A 164 -6.19 8.08 -11.03
N ARG A 165 -6.01 8.56 -9.81
CA ARG A 165 -5.48 9.90 -9.55
C ARG A 165 -3.99 9.94 -9.82
N TYR A 166 -3.54 10.92 -10.56
CA TYR A 166 -2.14 11.27 -10.66
C TYR A 166 -1.70 11.95 -9.35
N ILE A 167 -0.93 11.21 -8.54
CA ILE A 167 -0.52 11.58 -7.19
C ILE A 167 1.00 11.70 -7.12
N ASP A 168 1.50 12.38 -6.09
CA ASP A 168 2.94 12.55 -5.82
C ASP A 168 3.72 12.91 -7.10
N THR A 169 3.28 13.98 -7.73
CA THR A 169 3.79 14.45 -9.05
C THR A 169 5.27 14.83 -9.01
N THR A 170 5.82 14.96 -7.81
CA THR A 170 7.24 15.24 -7.54
C THR A 170 8.06 13.99 -7.24
N ALA A 171 7.44 12.79 -7.24
CA ALA A 171 8.15 11.52 -7.17
C ALA A 171 8.91 11.29 -8.49
N ILE A 172 9.91 12.12 -8.69
CA ILE A 172 10.82 12.06 -9.82
C ILE A 172 12.01 11.18 -9.49
N ASN A 173 12.47 10.50 -10.53
CA ASN A 173 13.77 9.89 -10.71
C ASN A 173 14.69 9.96 -9.46
N LEU A 174 14.57 8.96 -8.61
CA LEU A 174 15.48 8.82 -7.49
C LEU A 174 16.72 8.08 -7.97
N SER A 175 17.73 8.85 -8.33
CA SER A 175 19.04 8.30 -8.70
C SER A 175 19.69 7.53 -7.54
N ASN A 176 19.31 7.84 -6.31
CA ASN A 176 19.79 7.13 -5.13
C ASN A 176 18.92 7.40 -3.87
N PRO A 177 17.73 6.81 -3.73
CA PRO A 177 16.85 7.07 -2.58
C PRO A 177 17.39 6.51 -1.25
N LEU A 178 18.43 5.68 -1.29
CA LEU A 178 18.92 4.91 -0.15
C LEU A 178 20.39 5.22 0.20
N GLY A 179 21.04 6.16 -0.51
CA GLY A 179 22.48 6.37 -0.35
C GLY A 179 23.35 5.18 -0.80
N ILE A 180 22.76 4.21 -1.51
CA ILE A 180 23.45 3.03 -2.03
C ILE A 180 24.22 3.44 -3.29
N ALA A 181 25.44 2.93 -3.45
CA ALA A 181 26.20 3.11 -4.68
C ALA A 181 25.46 2.48 -5.86
N VAL A 182 24.79 3.30 -6.66
CA VAL A 182 24.16 2.86 -7.90
C VAL A 182 25.19 2.98 -9.02
N PRO A 183 25.35 1.98 -9.89
CA PRO A 183 26.24 2.07 -11.04
C PRO A 183 25.99 3.32 -11.88
N ILE A 184 27.07 3.93 -12.39
CA ILE A 184 26.96 5.14 -13.23
C ILE A 184 26.03 4.86 -14.42
N GLY A 185 25.04 5.73 -14.63
CA GLY A 185 24.08 5.60 -15.71
C GLY A 185 22.87 4.71 -15.40
N HIS A 186 22.78 4.11 -14.19
CA HIS A 186 21.61 3.37 -13.77
C HIS A 186 20.59 4.29 -13.07
N THR A 187 19.32 4.15 -13.42
CA THR A 187 18.19 4.83 -12.77
C THR A 187 17.48 3.83 -11.88
N TYR A 188 17.49 4.04 -10.57
CA TYR A 188 16.84 3.15 -9.61
C TYR A 188 15.31 3.15 -9.78
N GLU A 189 14.72 4.32 -9.89
CA GLU A 189 13.29 4.52 -10.12
C GLU A 189 13.10 5.64 -11.16
N PRO A 190 12.52 5.35 -12.33
CA PRO A 190 12.35 6.33 -13.40
C PRO A 190 11.28 7.38 -13.08
N GLY A 191 10.51 7.21 -12.01
CA GLY A 191 9.36 8.04 -11.71
C GLY A 191 8.14 7.69 -12.58
N TRP A 192 7.30 8.68 -12.82
CA TRP A 192 6.14 8.52 -13.69
C TRP A 192 6.55 8.43 -15.16
N VAL A 193 6.22 7.32 -15.79
CA VAL A 193 6.47 7.09 -17.23
C VAL A 193 5.14 6.94 -17.98
N MET A 194 5.12 7.38 -19.24
CA MET A 194 4.00 7.14 -20.12
C MET A 194 4.24 5.81 -20.85
N ASN A 195 3.31 4.86 -20.75
CA ASN A 195 3.40 3.62 -21.50
C ASN A 195 2.85 3.79 -22.95
N ALA A 196 3.08 2.79 -23.80
CA ALA A 196 2.66 2.84 -25.20
C ALA A 196 1.13 2.91 -25.38
N ALA A 197 0.34 2.57 -24.39
CA ALA A 197 -1.12 2.69 -24.41
C ALA A 197 -1.63 4.06 -23.92
N GLY A 198 -0.73 5.00 -23.62
CA GLY A 198 -1.07 6.35 -23.19
C GLY A 198 -1.39 6.49 -21.71
N TYR A 199 -1.13 5.47 -20.90
CA TYR A 199 -1.30 5.55 -19.46
C TYR A 199 -0.01 5.97 -18.76
N ARG A 200 -0.14 6.83 -17.72
CA ARG A 200 0.94 7.05 -16.77
C ARG A 200 1.06 5.84 -15.86
N PHE A 201 2.28 5.46 -15.56
CA PHE A 201 2.59 4.34 -14.70
C PHE A 201 3.81 4.65 -13.83
N HIS A 202 3.80 4.16 -12.60
CA HIS A 202 4.90 4.29 -11.67
C HIS A 202 5.06 2.98 -10.86
N ASN A 203 6.28 2.47 -10.69
CA ASN A 203 6.51 1.23 -9.96
C ASN A 203 6.08 1.28 -8.48
N TRP A 204 5.88 2.46 -7.90
CA TRP A 204 5.37 2.62 -6.53
C TRP A 204 3.87 2.74 -6.43
N TYR A 205 3.22 3.26 -7.48
CA TYR A 205 1.82 3.68 -7.45
C TYR A 205 0.92 2.92 -8.43
N GLY A 206 1.51 2.11 -9.33
CA GLY A 206 0.77 1.56 -10.45
C GLY A 206 0.26 2.66 -11.38
N PHE A 207 -1.02 2.62 -11.73
CA PHE A 207 -1.67 3.69 -12.51
C PHE A 207 -1.96 4.94 -11.68
N GLY A 208 -1.90 4.86 -10.34
CA GLY A 208 -2.09 6.00 -9.43
C GLY A 208 -2.84 5.67 -8.14
N GLY A 209 -3.33 6.71 -7.48
CA GLY A 209 -4.18 6.57 -6.31
C GLY A 209 -5.63 6.25 -6.68
N ILE A 210 -6.25 5.33 -5.96
CA ILE A 210 -7.65 4.94 -6.20
C ILE A 210 -8.60 6.13 -6.05
N ASN A 211 -9.59 6.22 -6.94
CA ASN A 211 -10.61 7.26 -6.96
C ASN A 211 -12.00 6.60 -6.97
N ALA A 212 -12.56 6.41 -5.79
CA ALA A 212 -13.84 5.72 -5.63
C ALA A 212 -14.98 6.42 -6.38
N LYS A 213 -15.03 7.77 -6.32
CA LYS A 213 -16.10 8.54 -6.98
C LYS A 213 -16.09 8.29 -8.48
N ASP A 214 -14.97 8.53 -9.13
CA ASP A 214 -14.90 8.45 -10.59
C ASP A 214 -15.00 7.01 -11.07
N ALA A 215 -14.49 6.03 -10.28
CA ALA A 215 -14.59 4.61 -10.60
C ALA A 215 -16.04 4.08 -10.53
N VAL A 216 -16.89 4.65 -9.68
CA VAL A 216 -18.31 4.25 -9.56
C VAL A 216 -19.17 4.91 -10.64
N ILE A 217 -18.76 6.10 -11.12
CA ILE A 217 -19.52 6.86 -12.13
C ILE A 217 -19.19 6.38 -13.56
N ALA A 218 -17.98 5.85 -13.79
CA ALA A 218 -17.52 5.39 -15.09
C ALA A 218 -18.23 4.12 -15.57
#